data_3c70cc1a1c5baf2b78efba056bc9f653
#
_entry.id   3c70cc1a1c5baf2b78efba056bc9f653
#
_cell.length_a   1.000
_cell.length_b   1.000
_cell.length_c   1.000
_cell.angle_alpha   90.00
_cell.angle_beta   90.00
_cell.angle_gamma   90.00
#
_symmetry.space_group_name_H-M   'P 1'
#
loop_
_entity.id
_entity.type
_entity.pdbx_description
1 polymer ?
#
loop_
_entity_poly.entity_id
_entity_poly.type
_entity_poly.pdbx_seq_one_letter_code
_entity_poly.pdbx_strand_id
1 'polypeptide(L)'
;MGSDEAKLRRYKNDLYVSGLGTILMGAWNIFKSIMEIILIPEYSLITDSDDPTTKILMTGFTILIFAVVLALVIMIHFYVGYNAIKAAKDMDHKKGYIIMAAVLFVLTLASFFYYFEDDPDDVDTTIASILVDITTLYILGAVIVKSFKIKKMKELQVQE
;
A
#
# COMPACT_ATOMS: atom_id res chain seq x y z
N MET A 1 -14.00 12.50 -33.25
CA MET A 1 -12.67 11.95 -32.84
C MET A 1 -12.01 12.79 -31.75
N GLY A 2 -12.50 13.12 -30.67
CA GLY A 2 -11.85 14.05 -29.70
C GLY A 2 -12.12 13.73 -28.22
N SER A 3 -13.34 13.36 -27.88
CA SER A 3 -13.73 13.28 -26.47
C SER A 3 -13.25 11.99 -25.79
N ASP A 4 -13.25 10.88 -26.50
CA ASP A 4 -12.92 9.57 -25.88
C ASP A 4 -11.41 9.32 -25.85
N GLU A 5 -10.66 9.79 -26.85
CA GLU A 5 -9.19 9.80 -26.80
C GLU A 5 -8.67 10.70 -25.67
N ALA A 6 -9.28 11.89 -25.49
CA ALA A 6 -8.91 12.79 -24.40
C ALA A 6 -9.20 12.16 -23.01
N LYS A 7 -10.34 11.46 -22.86
CA LYS A 7 -10.67 10.72 -21.62
C LYS A 7 -9.68 9.59 -21.37
N LEU A 8 -9.35 8.82 -22.42
CA LEU A 8 -8.39 7.72 -22.30
C LEU A 8 -7.02 8.23 -21.87
N ARG A 9 -6.53 9.32 -22.48
CA ARG A 9 -5.27 9.96 -22.10
C ARG A 9 -5.29 10.42 -20.62
N ARG A 10 -6.39 11.02 -20.18
CA ARG A 10 -6.55 11.42 -18.78
C ARG A 10 -6.50 10.23 -17.83
N TYR A 11 -7.23 9.14 -18.13
CA TYR A 11 -7.21 7.94 -17.28
C TYR A 11 -5.83 7.28 -17.22
N LYS A 12 -5.07 7.27 -18.32
CA LYS A 12 -3.68 6.81 -18.36
C LYS A 12 -2.77 7.68 -17.49
N ASN A 13 -2.89 9.01 -17.59
CA ASN A 13 -2.12 9.91 -16.75
C ASN A 13 -2.46 9.74 -15.25
N ASP A 14 -3.74 9.64 -14.92
CA ASP A 14 -4.18 9.40 -13.55
C ASP A 14 -3.64 8.05 -13.02
N LEU A 15 -3.66 6.99 -13.84
CA LEU A 15 -3.11 5.68 -13.48
C LEU A 15 -1.60 5.73 -13.28
N TYR A 16 -0.88 6.48 -14.13
CA TYR A 16 0.56 6.69 -13.98
C TYR A 16 0.91 7.36 -12.64
N VAL A 17 0.22 8.46 -12.33
CA VAL A 17 0.41 9.19 -11.06
C VAL A 17 0.05 8.32 -9.86
N SER A 18 -1.07 7.57 -9.93
CA SER A 18 -1.47 6.65 -8.86
C SER A 18 -0.47 5.50 -8.70
N GLY A 19 0.14 5.00 -9.79
CA GLY A 19 1.18 3.99 -9.73
C GLY A 19 2.45 4.49 -9.01
N LEU A 20 2.89 5.72 -9.29
CA LEU A 20 3.98 6.37 -8.56
C LEU A 20 3.61 6.57 -7.09
N GLY A 21 2.38 7.04 -6.83
CA GLY A 21 1.86 7.21 -5.48
C GLY A 21 1.89 5.90 -4.70
N THR A 22 1.51 4.77 -5.32
CA THR A 22 1.53 3.45 -4.67
C THR A 22 2.94 3.06 -4.21
N ILE A 23 3.96 3.31 -5.05
CA ILE A 23 5.37 3.04 -4.68
C ILE A 23 5.79 3.93 -3.50
N LEU A 24 5.46 5.22 -3.57
CA LEU A 24 5.79 6.18 -2.52
C LEU A 24 5.12 5.83 -1.20
N MET A 25 3.83 5.46 -1.23
CA MET A 25 3.09 5.06 -0.02
C MET A 25 3.62 3.75 0.57
N GLY A 26 4.10 2.82 -0.26
CA GLY A 26 4.80 1.64 0.24
C GLY A 26 6.07 1.99 1.04
N ALA A 27 6.88 2.92 0.56
CA ALA A 27 8.06 3.41 1.29
C ALA A 27 7.64 4.17 2.57
N TRP A 28 6.57 4.96 2.51
CA TRP A 28 6.06 5.70 3.66
C TRP A 28 5.51 4.78 4.76
N ASN A 29 4.80 3.71 4.40
CA ASN A 29 4.30 2.73 5.36
C ASN A 29 5.41 2.06 6.16
N ILE A 30 6.58 1.84 5.54
CA ILE A 30 7.74 1.31 6.26
C ILE A 30 8.28 2.33 7.24
N PHE A 31 8.42 3.58 6.78
CA PHE A 31 8.87 4.66 7.67
C PHE A 31 7.93 4.78 8.88
N LYS A 32 6.59 4.75 8.65
CA LYS A 32 5.58 4.73 9.70
C LYS A 32 5.81 3.58 10.68
N SER A 33 5.91 2.32 10.19
CA SER A 33 6.10 1.14 11.03
C SER A 33 7.39 1.19 11.86
N ILE A 34 8.48 1.72 11.29
CA ILE A 34 9.73 1.92 12.03
C ILE A 34 9.55 2.97 13.13
N MET A 35 8.87 4.08 12.82
CA MET A 35 8.63 5.14 13.80
C MET A 35 7.71 4.68 14.94
N GLU A 36 6.68 3.88 14.65
CA GLU A 36 5.81 3.28 15.66
C GLU A 36 6.61 2.41 16.65
N ILE A 37 7.52 1.57 16.16
CA ILE A 37 8.38 0.74 17.02
C ILE A 37 9.31 1.60 17.89
N ILE A 38 9.81 2.72 17.36
CA ILE A 38 10.76 3.57 18.09
C ILE A 38 10.04 4.44 19.13
N LEU A 39 8.85 4.94 18.79
CA LEU A 39 8.14 5.94 19.60
C LEU A 39 7.18 5.33 20.61
N ILE A 40 6.66 4.12 20.35
CA ILE A 40 5.70 3.46 21.21
C ILE A 40 6.40 2.33 21.96
N PRO A 41 6.72 2.51 23.27
CA PRO A 41 7.43 1.50 24.07
C PRO A 41 6.71 0.16 24.17
N GLU A 42 5.37 0.16 24.04
CA GLU A 42 4.52 -1.04 24.07
C GLU A 42 4.74 -1.96 22.88
N TYR A 43 5.15 -1.43 21.72
CA TYR A 43 5.57 -2.21 20.54
C TYR A 43 7.04 -2.67 20.63
N SER A 44 7.59 -2.80 21.83
CA SER A 44 8.96 -3.26 21.96
C SER A 44 9.11 -4.65 21.32
N LEU A 45 10.02 -4.75 20.35
CA LEU A 45 10.39 -6.03 19.73
C LEU A 45 11.15 -6.93 20.72
N ILE A 46 11.38 -6.44 21.93
CA ILE A 46 12.13 -7.14 22.98
C ILE A 46 11.14 -7.94 23.81
N THR A 47 11.25 -9.24 23.75
CA THR A 47 10.46 -10.15 24.56
C THR A 47 10.89 -10.09 26.03
N ASP A 48 9.94 -9.92 26.93
CA ASP A 48 10.20 -9.95 28.36
C ASP A 48 10.27 -11.42 28.85
N SER A 49 11.48 -11.88 29.10
CA SER A 49 11.77 -13.23 29.61
C SER A 49 12.88 -13.16 30.65
N ASP A 50 12.72 -13.89 31.73
CA ASP A 50 13.72 -13.97 32.83
C ASP A 50 15.00 -14.73 32.40
N ASP A 51 14.87 -15.63 31.41
CA ASP A 51 16.03 -16.34 30.87
C ASP A 51 16.70 -15.58 29.71
N PRO A 52 18.00 -15.18 29.88
CA PRO A 52 18.69 -14.37 28.86
C PRO A 52 18.76 -15.06 27.48
N THR A 53 18.87 -16.38 27.44
CA THR A 53 19.00 -17.14 26.20
C THR A 53 17.65 -17.14 25.44
N THR A 54 16.58 -17.40 26.16
CA THR A 54 15.22 -17.36 25.63
C THR A 54 14.86 -15.95 25.16
N LYS A 55 15.23 -14.91 25.89
CA LYS A 55 15.03 -13.51 25.52
C LYS A 55 15.70 -13.17 24.19
N ILE A 56 16.97 -13.49 24.01
CA ILE A 56 17.71 -13.23 22.78
C ILE A 56 17.09 -13.97 21.60
N LEU A 57 16.75 -15.26 21.79
CA LEU A 57 16.17 -16.08 20.72
C LEU A 57 14.82 -15.55 20.26
N MET A 58 13.91 -15.27 21.19
CA MET A 58 12.56 -14.76 20.91
C MET A 58 12.60 -13.37 20.28
N THR A 59 13.42 -12.47 20.82
CA THR A 59 13.60 -11.12 20.25
C THR A 59 14.15 -11.21 18.82
N GLY A 60 15.18 -12.04 18.58
CA GLY A 60 15.73 -12.26 17.25
C GLY A 60 14.71 -12.80 16.25
N PHE A 61 13.87 -13.74 16.69
CA PHE A 61 12.80 -14.31 15.86
C PHE A 61 11.71 -13.27 15.53
N THR A 62 11.31 -12.45 16.50
CA THR A 62 10.35 -11.36 16.31
C THR A 62 10.86 -10.32 15.30
N ILE A 63 12.13 -9.90 15.43
CA ILE A 63 12.76 -8.97 14.49
C ILE A 63 12.81 -9.57 13.08
N LEU A 64 13.14 -10.86 12.95
CA LEU A 64 13.18 -11.53 11.66
C LEU A 64 11.81 -11.57 10.99
N ILE A 65 10.77 -11.97 11.72
CA ILE A 65 9.38 -11.98 11.19
C ILE A 65 8.99 -10.57 10.74
N PHE A 66 9.24 -9.58 11.57
CA PHE A 66 8.91 -8.20 11.25
C PHE A 66 9.61 -7.72 9.97
N ALA A 67 10.91 -7.99 9.83
CA ALA A 67 11.68 -7.65 8.63
C ALA A 67 11.11 -8.33 7.36
N VAL A 68 10.72 -9.60 7.47
CA VAL A 68 10.09 -10.33 6.35
C VAL A 68 8.76 -9.71 5.97
N VAL A 69 7.90 -9.36 6.95
CA VAL A 69 6.61 -8.71 6.68
C VAL A 69 6.81 -7.35 6.00
N LEU A 70 7.74 -6.53 6.49
CA LEU A 70 8.05 -5.24 5.86
C LEU A 70 8.54 -5.43 4.42
N ALA A 71 9.43 -6.39 4.18
CA ALA A 71 9.93 -6.69 2.83
C ALA A 71 8.79 -7.10 1.89
N LEU A 72 7.84 -7.91 2.34
CA LEU A 72 6.66 -8.31 1.57
C LEU A 72 5.77 -7.11 1.23
N VAL A 73 5.52 -6.22 2.19
CA VAL A 73 4.72 -5.00 1.97
C VAL A 73 5.36 -4.13 0.89
N ILE A 74 6.68 -3.91 0.96
CA ILE A 74 7.42 -3.16 -0.08
C ILE A 74 7.24 -3.82 -1.45
N MET A 75 7.50 -5.12 -1.52
CA MET A 75 7.46 -5.86 -2.79
C MET A 75 6.09 -5.76 -3.45
N ILE A 76 5.01 -5.86 -2.68
CA ILE A 76 3.64 -5.79 -3.21
C ILE A 76 3.34 -4.37 -3.69
N HIS A 77 3.67 -3.32 -2.93
CA HIS A 77 3.46 -1.93 -3.34
C HIS A 77 4.27 -1.60 -4.60
N PHE A 78 5.52 -2.02 -4.66
CA PHE A 78 6.36 -1.83 -5.83
C PHE A 78 5.81 -2.60 -7.05
N TYR A 79 5.38 -3.85 -6.87
CA TYR A 79 4.77 -4.66 -7.92
C TYR A 79 3.51 -4.00 -8.48
N VAL A 80 2.61 -3.54 -7.61
CA VAL A 80 1.37 -2.85 -8.01
C VAL A 80 1.68 -1.55 -8.74
N GLY A 81 2.48 -0.68 -8.14
CA GLY A 81 2.81 0.62 -8.70
C GLY A 81 3.56 0.51 -10.04
N TYR A 82 4.55 -0.37 -10.14
CA TYR A 82 5.31 -0.56 -11.36
C TYR A 82 4.46 -1.08 -12.54
N ASN A 83 3.58 -2.08 -12.28
CA ASN A 83 2.69 -2.59 -13.32
C ASN A 83 1.59 -1.59 -13.69
N ALA A 84 1.10 -0.77 -12.74
CA ALA A 84 0.18 0.32 -13.03
C ALA A 84 0.83 1.38 -13.96
N ILE A 85 2.09 1.75 -13.70
CA ILE A 85 2.86 2.65 -14.57
C ILE A 85 3.03 2.07 -15.97
N LYS A 86 3.37 0.77 -16.09
CA LYS A 86 3.49 0.09 -17.38
C LYS A 86 2.15 0.06 -18.12
N ALA A 87 1.06 -0.25 -17.44
CA ALA A 87 -0.28 -0.24 -18.01
C ALA A 87 -0.69 1.14 -18.54
N ALA A 88 -0.33 2.20 -17.81
CA ALA A 88 -0.57 3.58 -18.22
C ALA A 88 0.19 3.97 -19.49
N LYS A 89 1.39 3.41 -19.70
CA LYS A 89 2.25 3.64 -20.86
C LYS A 89 2.00 2.68 -22.03
N ASP A 90 0.95 1.85 -21.96
CA ASP A 90 0.66 0.77 -22.93
C ASP A 90 1.80 -0.25 -23.09
N MET A 91 2.66 -0.37 -22.09
CA MET A 91 3.72 -1.38 -22.07
C MET A 91 3.18 -2.72 -21.58
N ASP A 92 3.89 -3.80 -21.91
CA ASP A 92 3.55 -5.11 -21.38
C ASP A 92 3.59 -5.14 -19.86
N HIS A 93 2.51 -5.59 -19.24
CA HIS A 93 2.31 -5.58 -17.80
C HIS A 93 1.51 -6.81 -17.32
N LYS A 94 1.75 -7.22 -16.09
CA LYS A 94 1.05 -8.37 -15.50
C LYS A 94 -0.31 -7.92 -14.94
N LYS A 95 -1.42 -8.48 -15.46
CA LYS A 95 -2.79 -8.12 -15.04
C LYS A 95 -3.08 -8.37 -13.55
N GLY A 96 -2.30 -9.23 -12.89
CA GLY A 96 -2.43 -9.53 -11.46
C GLY A 96 -2.21 -8.33 -10.51
N TYR A 97 -1.64 -7.22 -11.01
CA TYR A 97 -1.45 -6.03 -10.18
C TYR A 97 -2.76 -5.43 -9.67
N ILE A 98 -3.87 -5.58 -10.40
CA ILE A 98 -5.19 -5.11 -9.98
C ILE A 98 -5.69 -5.92 -8.77
N ILE A 99 -5.47 -7.24 -8.79
CA ILE A 99 -5.83 -8.11 -7.66
C ILE A 99 -4.99 -7.75 -6.43
N MET A 100 -3.68 -7.57 -6.62
CA MET A 100 -2.79 -7.17 -5.53
C MET A 100 -3.14 -5.77 -4.99
N ALA A 101 -3.54 -4.83 -5.84
CA ALA A 101 -4.05 -3.53 -5.42
C ALA A 101 -5.33 -3.67 -4.57
N ALA A 102 -6.24 -4.58 -4.94
CA ALA A 102 -7.44 -4.87 -4.17
C ALA A 102 -7.11 -5.52 -2.82
N VAL A 103 -6.15 -6.43 -2.77
CA VAL A 103 -5.67 -7.03 -1.51
C VAL A 103 -5.09 -5.96 -0.59
N LEU A 104 -4.19 -5.11 -1.10
CA LEU A 104 -3.65 -3.99 -0.31
C LEU A 104 -4.75 -3.04 0.17
N PHE A 105 -5.73 -2.73 -0.69
CA PHE A 105 -6.85 -1.88 -0.34
C PHE A 105 -7.66 -2.45 0.83
N VAL A 106 -7.97 -3.74 0.81
CA VAL A 106 -8.71 -4.42 1.89
C VAL A 106 -7.87 -4.47 3.16
N LEU A 107 -6.58 -4.76 3.07
CA LEU A 107 -5.68 -4.77 4.24
C LEU A 107 -5.56 -3.38 4.88
N THR A 108 -5.39 -2.33 4.09
CA THR A 108 -5.36 -0.95 4.59
C THR A 108 -6.72 -0.54 5.17
N LEU A 109 -7.84 -1.01 4.60
CA LEU A 109 -9.16 -0.77 5.16
C LEU A 109 -9.32 -1.50 6.51
N ALA A 110 -8.81 -2.72 6.61
CA ALA A 110 -8.85 -3.48 7.87
C ALA A 110 -8.02 -2.82 8.99
N SER A 111 -6.90 -2.14 8.65
CA SER A 111 -6.09 -1.42 9.63
C SER A 111 -6.85 -0.28 10.32
N PHE A 112 -7.90 0.27 9.68
CA PHE A 112 -8.74 1.29 10.31
C PHE A 112 -9.45 0.82 11.58
N PHE A 113 -9.77 -0.47 11.68
CA PHE A 113 -10.45 -1.00 12.88
C PHE A 113 -9.56 -0.90 14.12
N TYR A 114 -8.24 -0.99 13.97
CA TYR A 114 -7.31 -0.85 15.10
C TYR A 114 -7.28 0.55 15.70
N TYR A 115 -7.52 1.60 14.90
CA TYR A 115 -7.55 2.99 15.40
C TYR A 115 -8.72 3.29 16.34
N PHE A 116 -9.72 2.42 16.41
CA PHE A 116 -10.88 2.58 17.30
C PHE A 116 -10.76 1.77 18.59
N GLU A 117 -9.74 0.91 18.70
CA GLU A 117 -9.48 0.07 19.88
C GLU A 117 -8.43 0.69 20.82
N ASP A 118 -7.61 1.62 20.31
CA ASP A 118 -6.51 2.23 21.08
C ASP A 118 -7.00 3.35 22.01
N ASP A 119 -6.29 3.50 23.14
CA ASP A 119 -6.59 4.48 24.20
C ASP A 119 -6.47 5.93 23.68
N PRO A 120 -7.36 6.86 24.08
CA PRO A 120 -7.38 8.24 23.57
C PRO A 120 -6.11 9.07 23.81
N ASP A 121 -5.19 8.61 24.66
CA ASP A 121 -4.00 9.37 25.04
C ASP A 121 -2.89 9.42 23.96
N ASP A 122 -2.97 8.60 22.89
CA ASP A 122 -1.99 8.54 21.78
C ASP A 122 -2.45 9.26 20.50
N VAL A 123 -3.15 10.37 20.65
CA VAL A 123 -3.86 11.07 19.55
C VAL A 123 -2.94 11.56 18.42
N ASP A 124 -1.72 12.02 18.71
CA ASP A 124 -0.88 12.71 17.72
C ASP A 124 -0.30 11.76 16.65
N THR A 125 0.16 10.58 17.04
CA THR A 125 0.65 9.55 16.09
C THR A 125 -0.49 8.91 15.32
N THR A 126 -1.66 8.77 15.95
CA THR A 126 -2.87 8.20 15.35
C THR A 126 -3.40 9.04 14.20
N ILE A 127 -3.46 10.37 14.33
CA ILE A 127 -3.94 11.27 13.26
C ILE A 127 -3.05 11.18 12.02
N ALA A 128 -1.73 11.21 12.20
CA ALA A 128 -0.80 11.08 11.07
C ALA A 128 -0.95 9.72 10.36
N SER A 129 -1.11 8.65 11.12
CA SER A 129 -1.33 7.29 10.60
C SER A 129 -2.64 7.19 9.82
N ILE A 130 -3.74 7.74 10.33
CA ILE A 130 -5.04 7.78 9.63
C ILE A 130 -4.94 8.54 8.31
N LEU A 131 -4.27 9.69 8.27
CA LEU A 131 -4.10 10.48 7.04
C LEU A 131 -3.32 9.70 5.98
N VAL A 132 -2.27 8.98 6.37
CA VAL A 132 -1.49 8.11 5.47
C VAL A 132 -2.36 6.99 4.92
N ASP A 133 -3.12 6.32 5.76
CA ASP A 133 -3.96 5.20 5.34
C ASP A 133 -5.11 5.65 4.43
N ILE A 134 -5.76 6.79 4.72
CA ILE A 134 -6.75 7.40 3.81
C ILE A 134 -6.14 7.72 2.45
N THR A 135 -4.94 8.31 2.44
CA THR A 135 -4.23 8.63 1.20
C THR A 135 -3.90 7.36 0.42
N THR A 136 -3.44 6.32 1.11
CA THR A 136 -3.14 5.01 0.51
C THR A 136 -4.39 4.37 -0.09
N LEU A 137 -5.53 4.37 0.63
CA LEU A 137 -6.81 3.89 0.12
C LEU A 137 -7.26 4.64 -1.13
N TYR A 138 -7.15 5.97 -1.13
CA TYR A 138 -7.49 6.78 -2.30
C TYR A 138 -6.64 6.41 -3.51
N ILE A 139 -5.33 6.29 -3.34
CA ILE A 139 -4.39 5.94 -4.42
C ILE A 139 -4.66 4.53 -4.95
N LEU A 140 -4.81 3.53 -4.09
CA LEU A 140 -5.11 2.15 -4.48
C LEU A 140 -6.48 2.04 -5.17
N GLY A 141 -7.50 2.73 -4.64
CA GLY A 141 -8.81 2.84 -5.28
C GLY A 141 -8.74 3.46 -6.67
N ALA A 142 -7.92 4.51 -6.84
CA ALA A 142 -7.68 5.13 -8.14
C ALA A 142 -6.98 4.16 -9.11
N VAL A 143 -5.98 3.39 -8.68
CA VAL A 143 -5.33 2.35 -9.50
C VAL A 143 -6.36 1.35 -10.00
N ILE A 144 -7.22 0.82 -9.12
CA ILE A 144 -8.24 -0.17 -9.48
C ILE A 144 -9.24 0.42 -10.49
N VAL A 145 -9.87 1.55 -10.14
CA VAL A 145 -10.93 2.17 -10.97
C VAL A 145 -10.39 2.60 -12.33
N LYS A 146 -9.21 3.23 -12.39
CA LYS A 146 -8.64 3.70 -13.67
C LYS A 146 -8.20 2.55 -14.56
N SER A 147 -7.67 1.47 -13.97
CA SER A 147 -7.34 0.25 -14.72
C SER A 147 -8.55 -0.37 -15.40
N PHE A 148 -9.69 -0.48 -14.69
CA PHE A 148 -10.93 -0.96 -15.28
C PHE A 148 -11.48 -0.03 -16.36
N LYS A 149 -11.43 1.29 -16.15
CA LYS A 149 -11.89 2.27 -17.16
C LYS A 149 -11.07 2.22 -18.43
N ILE A 150 -9.74 2.13 -18.32
CA ILE A 150 -8.84 2.01 -19.47
C ILE A 150 -9.14 0.70 -20.24
N LYS A 151 -9.32 -0.42 -19.54
CA LYS A 151 -9.66 -1.71 -20.15
C LYS A 151 -10.96 -1.60 -20.93
N LYS A 152 -12.02 -1.08 -20.32
CA LYS A 152 -13.35 -0.91 -20.97
C LYS A 152 -13.27 -0.03 -22.21
N MET A 153 -12.55 1.08 -22.15
CA MET A 153 -12.41 1.98 -23.31
C MET A 153 -11.66 1.35 -24.47
N LYS A 154 -10.62 0.56 -24.19
CA LYS A 154 -9.89 -0.18 -25.24
C LYS A 154 -10.76 -1.25 -25.91
N GLU A 155 -11.59 -1.94 -25.12
CA GLU A 155 -12.53 -2.95 -25.67
C GLU A 155 -13.56 -2.30 -26.61
N LEU A 156 -14.06 -1.11 -26.31
CA LEU A 156 -14.97 -0.37 -27.18
C LEU A 156 -14.31 0.09 -28.50
N GLN A 157 -13.06 0.52 -28.47
CA GLN A 157 -12.30 0.93 -29.67
C GLN A 157 -11.97 -0.22 -30.63
N VAL A 158 -11.96 -1.46 -30.16
CA VAL A 158 -11.72 -2.66 -30.99
C VAL A 158 -13.00 -3.11 -31.70
N GLN A 159 -14.18 -2.69 -31.23
CA GLN A 159 -15.49 -3.05 -31.78
C GLN A 159 -15.99 -2.10 -32.86
N GLU A 160 -15.38 -0.92 -33.01
CA GLU A 160 -15.61 0.04 -34.09
C GLU A 160 -14.66 -0.23 -35.28
#